data_ec493c8f91cd7016a03da463bd80222f
#
_entry.id   ec493c8f91cd7016a03da463bd80222f
#
_cell.length_a   1.000
_cell.length_b   1.000
_cell.length_c   1.000
_cell.angle_alpha   90.00
_cell.angle_beta   90.00
_cell.angle_gamma   90.00
#
_symmetry.space_group_name_H-M   'P 1'
#
loop_
_entity.id
_entity.type
_entity.pdbx_description
1 polymer ?
#
loop_
_entity_poly.entity_id
_entity_poly.type
_entity_poly.pdbx_seq_one_letter_code
_entity_poly.pdbx_strand_id
1 'polypeptide(L)'
;EVWVLRDKRQPIYGVEEGISIRAIKREYARLSGDTRRLTPKEIFEIAEGNLEGNPAAAREAFDHAGEVLGEAIASMNAVVDGIVVIGGGIIAAHKYLMPAVMRELNGTLEMYEGTPADRMEMKAFFLDDPGDCAAFLTPTSRRIVVPGTTETVEYDPMKRMGVITT
;
A
#
# COMPACT_ATOMS: atom_id res chain seq x y z
N GLU A 1 7.25 3.41 -15.27
CA GLU A 1 6.94 4.80 -14.89
C GLU A 1 5.45 5.08 -15.08
N VAL A 2 4.79 5.64 -14.06
CA VAL A 2 3.35 5.93 -14.11
C VAL A 2 3.16 7.44 -14.17
N TRP A 3 3.21 8.00 -15.36
CA TRP A 3 3.13 9.45 -15.60
C TRP A 3 1.75 10.07 -15.38
N VAL A 4 0.70 9.24 -15.37
CA VAL A 4 -0.69 9.72 -15.33
C VAL A 4 -1.25 9.82 -13.91
N LEU A 5 -0.63 9.17 -12.93
CA LEU A 5 -1.06 9.24 -11.54
C LEU A 5 -0.38 10.39 -10.81
N ARG A 6 -1.15 11.07 -9.98
CA ARG A 6 -0.66 12.16 -9.13
C ARG A 6 -0.24 11.64 -7.78
N ASP A 7 0.73 12.31 -7.18
CA ASP A 7 1.08 12.10 -5.77
C ASP A 7 -0.14 12.48 -4.90
N LYS A 8 -0.61 11.54 -4.08
CA LYS A 8 -1.74 11.76 -3.18
C LYS A 8 -1.50 12.90 -2.19
N ARG A 9 -0.28 13.00 -1.67
CA ARG A 9 0.11 14.00 -0.66
C ARG A 9 0.42 15.37 -1.25
N GLN A 10 0.89 15.39 -2.50
CA GLN A 10 1.26 16.59 -3.24
C GLN A 10 0.77 16.53 -4.69
N PRO A 11 -0.55 16.74 -4.95
CA PRO A 11 -1.18 16.47 -6.25
C PRO A 11 -0.69 17.29 -7.44
N ILE A 12 0.18 18.26 -7.22
CA ILE A 12 0.87 19.02 -8.30
C ILE A 12 2.01 18.20 -8.94
N TYR A 13 2.46 17.13 -8.26
CA TYR A 13 3.53 16.25 -8.74
C TYR A 13 2.99 14.90 -9.20
N GLY A 14 3.75 14.22 -10.04
CA GLY A 14 3.49 12.82 -10.39
C GLY A 14 3.80 11.88 -9.22
N VAL A 15 3.14 10.74 -9.19
CA VAL A 15 3.24 9.73 -8.12
C VAL A 15 4.69 9.29 -7.84
N GLU A 16 5.56 9.24 -8.86
CA GLU A 16 6.97 8.88 -8.70
C GLU A 16 7.72 9.80 -7.72
N GLU A 17 7.31 11.07 -7.64
CA GLU A 17 7.90 12.02 -6.69
C GLU A 17 7.55 11.71 -5.22
N GLY A 18 6.55 10.89 -4.96
CA GLY A 18 6.18 10.42 -3.63
C GLY A 18 6.77 9.07 -3.23
N ILE A 19 7.16 8.21 -4.21
CA ILE A 19 7.57 6.83 -3.94
C ILE A 19 9.01 6.49 -4.38
N SER A 20 9.73 7.43 -4.97
CA SER A 20 11.10 7.19 -5.44
C SER A 20 12.14 7.28 -4.31
N ILE A 21 13.35 6.81 -4.61
CA ILE A 21 14.52 7.02 -3.74
C ILE A 21 14.68 8.51 -3.37
N ARG A 22 14.45 9.40 -4.33
CA ARG A 22 14.51 10.85 -4.12
C ARG A 22 13.45 11.32 -3.13
N ALA A 23 12.25 10.74 -3.22
CA ALA A 23 11.13 11.08 -2.33
C ALA A 23 11.47 10.77 -0.87
N ILE A 24 11.95 9.56 -0.57
CA ILE A 24 12.30 9.14 0.79
C ILE A 24 13.40 10.05 1.37
N LYS A 25 14.44 10.35 0.60
CA LYS A 25 15.53 11.22 1.02
C LYS A 25 15.04 12.64 1.32
N ARG A 26 14.24 13.21 0.43
CA ARG A 26 13.66 14.54 0.58
C ARG A 26 12.73 14.60 1.80
N GLU A 27 11.90 13.60 1.98
CA GLU A 27 10.94 13.57 3.06
C GLU A 27 11.59 13.37 4.43
N TYR A 28 12.60 12.50 4.54
CA TYR A 28 13.40 12.40 5.75
C TYR A 28 14.10 13.72 6.10
N ALA A 29 14.76 14.35 5.13
CA ALA A 29 15.43 15.64 5.36
C ALA A 29 14.43 16.73 5.82
N ARG A 30 13.23 16.75 5.22
CA ARG A 30 12.16 17.70 5.59
C ARG A 30 11.67 17.47 7.02
N LEU A 31 11.47 16.21 7.43
CA LEU A 31 10.93 15.85 8.74
C LEU A 31 11.97 15.98 9.87
N SER A 32 13.22 15.64 9.58
CA SER A 32 14.29 15.61 10.58
C SER A 32 15.10 16.91 10.67
N GLY A 33 15.10 17.72 9.61
CA GLY A 33 16.04 18.84 9.45
C GLY A 33 17.47 18.39 9.13
N ASP A 34 17.69 17.09 8.88
CA ASP A 34 19.02 16.54 8.57
C ASP A 34 19.46 16.95 7.16
N THR A 35 20.62 17.57 7.05
CA THR A 35 21.18 18.08 5.79
C THR A 35 22.17 17.10 5.12
N ARG A 36 22.44 15.96 5.74
CA ARG A 36 23.34 14.94 5.19
C ARG A 36 22.76 14.34 3.90
N ARG A 37 23.65 13.91 3.01
CA ARG A 37 23.26 13.23 1.76
C ARG A 37 23.12 11.71 2.00
N LEU A 38 22.12 11.32 2.78
CA LEU A 38 21.87 9.94 3.13
C LEU A 38 21.28 9.14 1.95
N THR A 39 21.62 7.85 1.94
CA THR A 39 20.98 6.84 1.07
C THR A 39 19.72 6.30 1.74
N PRO A 40 18.78 5.66 1.01
CA PRO A 40 17.63 5.00 1.63
C PRO A 40 18.02 3.93 2.65
N LYS A 41 19.15 3.24 2.43
CA LYS A 41 19.69 2.27 3.38
C LYS A 41 20.09 2.94 4.70
N GLU A 42 20.80 4.06 4.64
CA GLU A 42 21.19 4.80 5.85
C GLU A 42 19.95 5.36 6.58
N ILE A 43 18.94 5.83 5.85
CA ILE A 43 17.67 6.25 6.44
C ILE A 43 16.97 5.06 7.12
N PHE A 44 17.02 3.87 6.52
CA PHE A 44 16.52 2.66 7.14
C PHE A 44 17.30 2.29 8.41
N GLU A 45 18.64 2.37 8.40
CA GLU A 45 19.46 2.14 9.61
C GLU A 45 19.16 3.18 10.72
N ILE A 46 18.82 4.41 10.37
CA ILE A 46 18.33 5.41 11.32
C ILE A 46 16.97 4.98 11.89
N ALA A 47 16.05 4.51 11.04
CA ALA A 47 14.74 4.01 11.48
C ALA A 47 14.84 2.84 12.47
N GLU A 48 15.89 1.98 12.29
CA GLU A 48 16.23 0.88 13.19
C GLU A 48 16.91 1.33 14.50
N GLY A 49 17.46 2.56 14.52
CA GLY A 49 18.29 3.05 15.63
C GLY A 49 19.76 2.62 15.56
N ASN A 50 20.20 2.07 14.43
CA ASN A 50 21.56 1.60 14.19
C ASN A 50 22.50 2.72 13.71
N LEU A 51 21.95 3.82 13.22
CA LEU A 51 22.66 5.00 12.75
C LEU A 51 22.11 6.25 13.44
N GLU A 52 23.01 7.19 13.75
CA GLU A 52 22.64 8.48 14.37
C GLU A 52 21.71 9.27 13.46
N GLY A 53 20.62 9.78 14.03
CA GLY A 53 19.60 10.57 13.33
C GLY A 53 18.28 10.60 14.08
N ASN A 54 17.19 10.90 13.35
CA ASN A 54 15.84 10.90 13.90
C ASN A 54 15.06 9.66 13.44
N PRO A 55 14.93 8.60 14.27
CA PRO A 55 14.25 7.37 13.88
C PRO A 55 12.76 7.58 13.56
N ALA A 56 12.09 8.50 14.26
CA ALA A 56 10.67 8.77 14.02
C ALA A 56 10.47 9.39 12.63
N ALA A 57 11.29 10.40 12.29
CA ALA A 57 11.26 11.02 10.96
C ALA A 57 11.61 10.02 9.84
N ALA A 58 12.53 9.08 10.10
CA ALA A 58 12.90 8.04 9.14
C ALA A 58 11.74 7.08 8.86
N ARG A 59 11.07 6.61 9.93
CA ARG A 59 9.88 5.75 9.80
C ARG A 59 8.74 6.46 9.10
N GLU A 60 8.50 7.71 9.45
CA GLU A 60 7.46 8.54 8.83
C GLU A 60 7.73 8.78 7.33
N ALA A 61 8.99 8.94 6.92
CA ALA A 61 9.35 9.08 5.51
C ALA A 61 9.00 7.82 4.70
N PHE A 62 9.19 6.63 5.26
CA PHE A 62 8.75 5.37 4.63
C PHE A 62 7.23 5.19 4.66
N ASP A 63 6.57 5.57 5.75
CA ASP A 63 5.11 5.52 5.88
C ASP A 63 4.45 6.41 4.80
N HIS A 64 4.94 7.64 4.62
CA HIS A 64 4.46 8.54 3.58
C HIS A 64 4.64 7.97 2.16
N ALA A 65 5.78 7.33 1.88
CA ALA A 65 5.99 6.66 0.61
C ALA A 65 5.02 5.47 0.44
N GLY A 66 4.74 4.73 1.52
CA GLY A 66 3.75 3.65 1.54
C GLY A 66 2.33 4.14 1.26
N GLU A 67 1.93 5.27 1.84
CA GLU A 67 0.63 5.90 1.56
C GLU A 67 0.45 6.23 0.08
N VAL A 68 1.45 6.88 -0.53
CA VAL A 68 1.40 7.25 -1.95
C VAL A 68 1.42 6.00 -2.85
N LEU A 69 2.20 4.97 -2.48
CA LEU A 69 2.25 3.70 -3.20
C LEU A 69 0.90 2.97 -3.12
N GLY A 70 0.28 2.92 -1.94
CA GLY A 70 -1.03 2.29 -1.74
C GLY A 70 -2.12 2.95 -2.59
N GLU A 71 -2.16 4.29 -2.64
CA GLU A 71 -3.07 5.05 -3.51
C GLU A 71 -2.83 4.72 -4.99
N ALA A 72 -1.57 4.65 -5.43
CA ALA A 72 -1.24 4.29 -6.80
C ALA A 72 -1.70 2.87 -7.16
N ILE A 73 -1.47 1.89 -6.25
CA ILE A 73 -1.91 0.50 -6.43
C ILE A 73 -3.43 0.44 -6.50
N ALA A 74 -4.16 1.09 -5.60
CA ALA A 74 -5.61 1.12 -5.59
C ALA A 74 -6.17 1.67 -6.90
N SER A 75 -5.57 2.75 -7.41
CA SER A 75 -5.96 3.38 -8.68
C SER A 75 -5.69 2.48 -9.89
N MET A 76 -4.57 1.77 -9.92
CA MET A 76 -4.25 0.84 -11.00
C MET A 76 -5.09 -0.43 -10.92
N ASN A 77 -5.35 -0.96 -9.73
CA ASN A 77 -6.14 -2.17 -9.54
C ASN A 77 -7.61 -2.00 -9.98
N ALA A 78 -8.12 -0.78 -9.95
CA ALA A 78 -9.44 -0.47 -10.52
C ALA A 78 -9.54 -0.78 -12.03
N VAL A 79 -8.41 -0.88 -12.71
CA VAL A 79 -8.33 -1.14 -14.16
C VAL A 79 -7.76 -2.53 -14.46
N VAL A 80 -6.81 -3.00 -13.65
CA VAL A 80 -6.10 -4.27 -13.86
C VAL A 80 -6.26 -5.12 -12.61
N ASP A 81 -7.09 -6.15 -12.70
CA ASP A 81 -7.26 -7.14 -11.63
C ASP A 81 -6.07 -8.13 -11.62
N GLY A 82 -5.47 -8.35 -10.45
CA GLY A 82 -4.36 -9.27 -10.30
C GLY A 82 -3.65 -9.21 -8.95
N ILE A 83 -2.66 -10.08 -8.79
CA ILE A 83 -1.73 -10.03 -7.66
C ILE A 83 -0.71 -8.92 -7.90
N VAL A 84 -0.49 -8.10 -6.89
CA VAL A 84 0.50 -7.02 -6.91
C VAL A 84 1.82 -7.52 -6.34
N VAL A 85 2.88 -7.42 -7.13
CA VAL A 85 4.25 -7.76 -6.70
C VAL A 85 5.04 -6.47 -6.55
N ILE A 86 5.49 -6.18 -5.34
CA ILE A 86 6.30 -4.98 -5.03
C ILE A 86 7.76 -5.40 -4.89
N GLY A 87 8.62 -4.86 -5.75
CA GLY A 87 10.05 -5.18 -5.76
C GLY A 87 10.92 -3.92 -5.82
N GLY A 88 12.24 -4.15 -5.80
CA GLY A 88 13.24 -3.09 -5.90
C GLY A 88 13.90 -2.72 -4.58
N GLY A 89 14.88 -1.81 -4.64
CA GLY A 89 15.78 -1.54 -3.51
C GLY A 89 15.12 -0.94 -2.26
N ILE A 90 13.95 -0.32 -2.39
CA ILE A 90 13.22 0.28 -1.25
C ILE A 90 12.50 -0.79 -0.43
N ILE A 91 12.22 -1.95 -1.02
CA ILE A 91 11.47 -3.01 -0.34
C ILE A 91 12.20 -3.61 0.87
N ALA A 92 13.52 -3.44 0.97
CA ALA A 92 14.25 -3.78 2.19
C ALA A 92 13.69 -3.08 3.45
N ALA A 93 12.99 -1.95 3.26
CA ALA A 93 12.29 -1.23 4.33
C ALA A 93 10.79 -1.59 4.40
N HIS A 94 10.37 -2.75 3.87
CA HIS A 94 8.96 -3.16 3.79
C HIS A 94 8.22 -3.06 5.12
N LYS A 95 8.88 -3.35 6.25
CA LYS A 95 8.25 -3.29 7.58
C LYS A 95 7.75 -1.89 7.96
N TYR A 96 8.30 -0.82 7.37
CA TYR A 96 7.84 0.56 7.57
C TYR A 96 6.95 1.05 6.44
N LEU A 97 7.10 0.48 5.24
CA LEU A 97 6.35 0.86 4.04
C LEU A 97 5.01 0.14 3.97
N MET A 98 5.00 -1.19 4.15
CA MET A 98 3.83 -2.02 3.91
C MET A 98 2.64 -1.75 4.83
N PRO A 99 2.80 -1.40 6.12
CA PRO A 99 1.66 -1.01 6.95
C PRO A 99 0.86 0.16 6.37
N ALA A 100 1.54 1.15 5.79
CA ALA A 100 0.87 2.29 5.14
C ALA A 100 0.21 1.89 3.82
N VAL A 101 0.86 1.05 3.01
CA VAL A 101 0.27 0.50 1.79
C VAL A 101 -1.03 -0.23 2.10
N MET A 102 -1.01 -1.16 3.06
CA MET A 102 -2.18 -1.96 3.41
C MET A 102 -3.29 -1.14 4.07
N ARG A 103 -2.93 -0.14 4.88
CA ARG A 103 -3.87 0.84 5.44
C ARG A 103 -4.58 1.63 4.35
N GLU A 104 -3.86 2.03 3.31
CA GLU A 104 -4.42 2.77 2.19
C GLU A 104 -5.36 1.89 1.34
N LEU A 105 -4.93 0.67 1.01
CA LEU A 105 -5.71 -0.26 0.20
C LEU A 105 -7.02 -0.69 0.86
N ASN A 106 -7.00 -0.91 2.18
CA ASN A 106 -8.17 -1.32 2.97
C ASN A 106 -8.86 -0.14 3.68
N GLY A 107 -8.50 1.08 3.32
CA GLY A 107 -9.08 2.30 3.88
C GLY A 107 -10.45 2.65 3.29
N THR A 108 -10.94 3.82 3.67
CA THR A 108 -12.22 4.36 3.20
C THR A 108 -12.04 5.74 2.58
N LEU A 109 -12.96 6.11 1.70
CA LEU A 109 -13.10 7.45 1.15
C LEU A 109 -14.33 8.12 1.75
N GLU A 110 -14.19 9.39 2.11
CA GLU A 110 -15.33 10.22 2.50
C GLU A 110 -16.17 10.59 1.27
N MET A 111 -17.47 10.38 1.37
CA MET A 111 -18.42 10.75 0.33
C MET A 111 -19.13 12.04 0.72
N TYR A 112 -19.57 12.84 -0.25
CA TYR A 112 -20.28 14.10 0.00
C TYR A 112 -21.52 13.93 0.87
N GLU A 113 -22.15 12.77 0.83
CA GLU A 113 -23.34 12.45 1.62
C GLU A 113 -23.01 11.99 3.06
N GLY A 114 -21.73 11.99 3.44
CA GLY A 114 -21.26 11.65 4.79
C GLY A 114 -21.20 10.15 5.11
N THR A 115 -21.53 9.27 4.16
CA THR A 115 -21.36 7.82 4.32
C THR A 115 -20.01 7.43 3.70
N PRO A 116 -19.04 6.89 4.47
CA PRO A 116 -17.78 6.46 3.92
C PRO A 116 -17.97 5.25 2.97
N ALA A 117 -17.18 5.19 1.93
CA ALA A 117 -17.09 4.05 1.02
C ALA A 117 -15.71 3.40 1.12
N ASP A 118 -15.63 2.08 0.95
CA ASP A 118 -14.35 1.39 0.87
C ASP A 118 -13.51 1.95 -0.28
N ARG A 119 -12.19 2.09 -0.05
CA ARG A 119 -11.27 2.60 -1.08
C ARG A 119 -11.24 1.69 -2.31
N MET A 120 -11.40 0.39 -2.10
CA MET A 120 -11.48 -0.62 -3.15
C MET A 120 -12.65 -1.58 -2.89
N GLU A 121 -13.20 -2.13 -3.96
CA GLU A 121 -14.20 -3.20 -3.86
C GLU A 121 -13.60 -4.52 -3.35
N MET A 122 -12.30 -4.74 -3.57
CA MET A 122 -11.57 -5.91 -3.12
C MET A 122 -10.91 -5.67 -1.77
N LYS A 123 -10.87 -6.68 -0.94
CA LYS A 123 -10.04 -6.68 0.27
C LYS A 123 -8.61 -7.05 -0.10
N ALA A 124 -7.65 -6.21 0.28
CA ALA A 124 -6.23 -6.46 0.09
C ALA A 124 -5.66 -7.29 1.26
N PHE A 125 -4.79 -8.24 0.92
CA PHE A 125 -4.08 -9.13 1.86
C PHE A 125 -2.58 -9.06 1.59
N PHE A 126 -1.78 -8.92 2.64
CA PHE A 126 -0.33 -8.93 2.54
C PHE A 126 0.18 -10.38 2.62
N LEU A 127 0.56 -10.97 1.48
CA LEU A 127 0.84 -12.39 1.38
C LEU A 127 2.13 -12.85 2.06
N ASP A 128 3.02 -11.91 2.42
CA ASP A 128 4.21 -12.22 3.23
C ASP A 128 3.86 -12.36 4.72
N ASP A 129 2.69 -11.88 5.15
CA ASP A 129 2.16 -12.17 6.47
C ASP A 129 1.41 -13.53 6.46
N PRO A 130 1.80 -14.50 7.30
CA PRO A 130 1.17 -15.83 7.29
C PRO A 130 -0.33 -15.82 7.60
N GLY A 131 -0.80 -14.88 8.45
CA GLY A 131 -2.21 -14.74 8.79
C GLY A 131 -3.04 -14.22 7.62
N ASP A 132 -2.55 -13.17 6.96
CA ASP A 132 -3.17 -12.60 5.76
C ASP A 132 -3.14 -13.58 4.61
N CYS A 133 -2.03 -14.31 4.40
CA CYS A 133 -1.92 -15.35 3.37
C CYS A 133 -2.95 -16.47 3.59
N ALA A 134 -3.09 -16.98 4.83
CA ALA A 134 -4.08 -17.98 5.16
C ALA A 134 -5.51 -17.46 4.93
N ALA A 135 -5.80 -16.21 5.32
CA ALA A 135 -7.10 -15.59 5.10
C ALA A 135 -7.41 -15.37 3.61
N PHE A 136 -6.40 -14.99 2.82
CA PHE A 136 -6.50 -14.85 1.36
C PHE A 136 -6.90 -16.17 0.69
N LEU A 137 -6.32 -17.29 1.14
CA LEU A 137 -6.56 -18.63 0.58
C LEU A 137 -7.84 -19.29 1.11
N THR A 138 -8.43 -18.76 2.19
CA THR A 138 -9.61 -19.37 2.81
C THR A 138 -10.88 -18.83 2.16
N PRO A 139 -11.68 -19.68 1.47
CA PRO A 139 -12.93 -19.25 0.87
C PRO A 139 -13.97 -18.88 1.94
N THR A 140 -14.79 -17.87 1.63
CA THR A 140 -15.97 -17.45 2.42
C THR A 140 -17.26 -17.87 1.71
N SER A 141 -17.23 -19.00 1.02
CA SER A 141 -18.30 -19.50 0.16
C SER A 141 -19.62 -19.66 0.90
N ARG A 142 -20.72 -19.32 0.22
CA ARG A 142 -22.09 -19.59 0.63
C ARG A 142 -22.87 -20.23 -0.52
N ARG A 143 -23.88 -21.02 -0.21
CA ARG A 143 -24.79 -21.55 -1.23
C ARG A 143 -25.79 -20.46 -1.65
N ILE A 144 -25.91 -20.25 -2.93
CA ILE A 144 -26.92 -19.40 -3.54
C ILE A 144 -27.71 -20.17 -4.59
N VAL A 145 -28.98 -19.80 -4.75
CA VAL A 145 -29.82 -20.34 -5.83
C VAL A 145 -29.52 -19.58 -7.11
N VAL A 146 -29.26 -20.28 -8.19
CA VAL A 146 -29.08 -19.67 -9.51
C VAL A 146 -30.40 -19.03 -9.94
N PRO A 147 -30.43 -17.71 -10.25
CA PRO A 147 -31.64 -17.00 -10.63
C PRO A 147 -32.42 -17.71 -11.75
N GLY A 148 -33.71 -17.93 -11.56
CA GLY A 148 -34.59 -18.59 -12.54
C GLY A 148 -34.52 -20.12 -12.56
N THR A 149 -33.79 -20.76 -11.63
CA THR A 149 -33.65 -22.21 -11.51
C THR A 149 -33.86 -22.69 -10.07
N THR A 150 -33.85 -24.00 -9.87
CA THR A 150 -33.81 -24.64 -8.54
C THR A 150 -32.40 -25.12 -8.16
N GLU A 151 -31.40 -24.85 -9.02
CA GLU A 151 -30.03 -25.25 -8.79
C GLU A 151 -29.36 -24.34 -7.76
N THR A 152 -28.50 -24.93 -6.92
CA THR A 152 -27.66 -24.21 -5.96
C THR A 152 -26.20 -24.38 -6.33
N VAL A 153 -25.47 -23.27 -6.24
CA VAL A 153 -24.03 -23.24 -6.46
C VAL A 153 -23.32 -22.65 -5.25
N GLU A 154 -22.07 -23.04 -5.04
CA GLU A 154 -21.20 -22.35 -4.10
C GLU A 154 -20.71 -21.03 -4.73
N TYR A 155 -20.82 -19.96 -3.97
CA TYR A 155 -20.40 -18.63 -4.40
C TYR A 155 -19.58 -17.98 -3.29
N ASP A 156 -18.38 -17.51 -3.62
CA ASP A 156 -17.57 -16.72 -2.73
C ASP A 156 -17.74 -15.21 -3.08
N PRO A 157 -18.42 -14.45 -2.23
CA PRO A 157 -18.68 -13.02 -2.49
C PRO A 157 -17.47 -12.14 -2.24
N MET A 158 -16.44 -12.66 -1.55
CA MET A 158 -15.28 -11.84 -1.20
C MET A 158 -14.33 -11.71 -2.39
N LYS A 159 -14.22 -10.51 -2.92
CA LYS A 159 -13.17 -10.18 -3.87
C LYS A 159 -11.86 -9.95 -3.11
N ARG A 160 -10.79 -10.58 -3.54
CA ARG A 160 -9.50 -10.56 -2.87
C ARG A 160 -8.41 -10.06 -3.79
N MET A 161 -7.53 -9.22 -3.26
CA MET A 161 -6.29 -8.82 -3.91
C MET A 161 -5.11 -9.23 -3.04
N GLY A 162 -4.16 -9.97 -3.61
CA GLY A 162 -2.90 -10.30 -2.94
C GLY A 162 -1.84 -9.24 -3.22
N VAL A 163 -1.09 -8.85 -2.19
CA VAL A 163 0.10 -8.01 -2.30
C VAL A 163 1.27 -8.77 -1.73
N ILE A 164 2.36 -8.90 -2.48
CA ILE A 164 3.58 -9.63 -2.08
C ILE A 164 4.83 -8.80 -2.37
N THR A 165 5.88 -8.99 -1.58
CA THR A 165 7.19 -8.36 -1.79
C THR A 165 8.23 -9.35 -2.33
N THR A 166 9.30 -8.84 -3.00
CA THR A 166 10.39 -9.69 -3.56
C THR A 166 11.76 -9.27 -3.05
#